data_29e5dd8fb5cc246ee32aad6487064014
#
_entry.id   29e5dd8fb5cc246ee32aad6487064014
#
_cell.length_a   1.000
_cell.length_b   1.000
_cell.length_c   1.000
_cell.angle_alpha   90.00
_cell.angle_beta   90.00
_cell.angle_gamma   90.00
#
_symmetry.space_group_name_H-M   'P 1'
#
loop_
_entity.id
_entity.type
_entity.pdbx_description
1 polymer ?
#
loop_
_entity_poly.entity_id
_entity_poly.type
_entity_poly.pdbx_seq_one_letter_code
_entity_poly.pdbx_strand_id
1 'polypeptide(L)'
;MKKKAFPAARKGRPPSEMAASHAAIMDAVYTLLQQKSVRDLTMEEVAKRAKVGKPTLYKWWPTKASLVLAMLCERMAPNLEKPTVLTAEASLRLRVRRLIDAFNGPFGKIVAGLIAEGQSELAIRQAFFDRWVGPRRAATIADLQRGKNAGELRSDTEPDLLNDAIFGAIYYRFLLGLSPFTRRFGEELVEQAIRGHRS
;
A
#
# COMPACT_ATOMS: atom_id res chain seq x y z
N MET A 1 5.20 -9.77 -28.01
CA MET A 1 3.96 -9.75 -27.22
C MET A 1 3.81 -8.35 -26.61
N LYS A 2 2.77 -7.59 -26.98
CA LYS A 2 2.55 -6.21 -26.53
C LYS A 2 2.07 -6.24 -25.07
N LYS A 3 2.83 -5.67 -24.13
CA LYS A 3 2.43 -5.45 -22.74
C LYS A 3 1.20 -4.55 -22.71
N LYS A 4 0.02 -5.11 -22.38
CA LYS A 4 -1.14 -4.30 -21.99
C LYS A 4 -0.85 -3.71 -20.61
N ALA A 5 -0.37 -2.48 -20.58
CA ALA A 5 -0.28 -1.71 -19.34
C ALA A 5 -1.71 -1.43 -18.83
N PHE A 6 -1.92 -1.60 -17.52
CA PHE A 6 -3.13 -1.07 -16.87
C PHE A 6 -3.20 0.44 -17.12
N PRO A 7 -4.37 0.97 -17.51
CA PRO A 7 -4.48 2.39 -17.79
C PRO A 7 -4.10 3.18 -16.54
N ALA A 8 -3.07 4.02 -16.68
CA ALA A 8 -2.76 5.05 -15.71
C ALA A 8 -3.99 5.93 -15.50
N ALA A 9 -4.30 6.27 -14.25
CA ALA A 9 -5.38 7.18 -13.93
C ALA A 9 -5.21 8.46 -14.79
N ARG A 10 -6.12 8.69 -15.73
CA ARG A 10 -6.14 9.91 -16.53
C ARG A 10 -6.29 11.08 -15.57
N LYS A 11 -5.29 11.96 -15.52
CA LYS A 11 -5.38 13.30 -14.92
C LYS A 11 -6.44 14.09 -15.68
N GLY A 12 -7.65 14.13 -15.14
CA GLY A 12 -8.75 14.94 -15.60
C GLY A 12 -9.86 14.84 -14.56
N ARG A 13 -10.27 15.99 -14.01
CA ARG A 13 -11.35 16.07 -13.03
C ARG A 13 -12.63 15.53 -13.69
N PRO A 14 -13.23 14.43 -13.18
CA PRO A 14 -14.47 13.92 -13.76
C PRO A 14 -15.58 14.95 -13.59
N PRO A 15 -16.57 15.02 -14.50
CA PRO A 15 -17.80 15.78 -14.30
C PRO A 15 -18.44 15.45 -12.94
N SER A 16 -19.16 16.37 -12.34
CA SER A 16 -19.68 16.26 -10.96
C SER A 16 -20.47 14.95 -10.69
N GLU A 17 -21.25 14.47 -11.64
CA GLU A 17 -21.97 13.20 -11.52
C GLU A 17 -21.04 11.97 -11.54
N MET A 18 -19.96 12.01 -12.32
CA MET A 18 -18.95 10.96 -12.34
C MET A 18 -18.15 10.95 -11.04
N ALA A 19 -17.90 12.12 -10.45
CA ALA A 19 -17.23 12.24 -9.16
C ALA A 19 -18.09 11.64 -8.03
N ALA A 20 -19.40 11.94 -8.03
CA ALA A 20 -20.34 11.38 -7.06
C ALA A 20 -20.45 9.85 -7.18
N SER A 21 -20.54 9.32 -8.41
CA SER A 21 -20.56 7.87 -8.65
C SER A 21 -19.26 7.20 -8.24
N HIS A 22 -18.11 7.83 -8.49
CA HIS A 22 -16.80 7.32 -8.06
C HIS A 22 -16.72 7.25 -6.53
N ALA A 23 -17.08 8.31 -5.82
CA ALA A 23 -17.09 8.33 -4.36
C ALA A 23 -18.02 7.25 -3.79
N ALA A 24 -19.24 7.11 -4.34
CA ALA A 24 -20.18 6.08 -3.92
C ALA A 24 -19.64 4.65 -4.15
N ILE A 25 -18.91 4.42 -5.23
CA ILE A 25 -18.25 3.12 -5.52
C ILE A 25 -17.14 2.87 -4.49
N MET A 26 -16.26 3.83 -4.22
CA MET A 26 -15.20 3.69 -3.23
C MET A 26 -15.75 3.42 -1.83
N ASP A 27 -16.82 4.12 -1.43
CA ASP A 27 -17.51 3.89 -0.16
C ASP A 27 -18.17 2.51 -0.10
N ALA A 28 -18.78 2.05 -1.18
CA ALA A 28 -19.38 0.72 -1.27
C ALA A 28 -18.32 -0.39 -1.08
N VAL A 29 -17.19 -0.28 -1.79
CA VAL A 29 -16.08 -1.24 -1.66
C VAL A 29 -15.54 -1.25 -0.25
N TYR A 30 -15.24 -0.09 0.31
CA TYR A 30 -14.72 0.03 1.67
C TYR A 30 -15.66 -0.62 2.69
N THR A 31 -16.96 -0.29 2.62
CA THR A 31 -17.95 -0.81 3.58
C THR A 31 -18.14 -2.33 3.45
N LEU A 32 -18.16 -2.86 2.24
CA LEU A 32 -18.27 -4.30 2.02
C LEU A 32 -17.04 -5.05 2.55
N LEU A 33 -15.84 -4.49 2.38
CA LEU A 33 -14.60 -5.08 2.85
C LEU A 33 -14.40 -4.98 4.39
N GLN A 34 -15.25 -4.24 5.11
CA GLN A 34 -15.33 -4.35 6.58
C GLN A 34 -16.02 -5.65 7.03
N GLN A 35 -16.85 -6.25 6.18
CA GLN A 35 -17.69 -7.39 6.51
C GLN A 35 -17.25 -8.69 5.86
N LYS A 36 -16.48 -8.64 4.77
CA LYS A 36 -16.05 -9.80 3.99
C LYS A 36 -14.63 -9.66 3.46
N SER A 37 -14.07 -10.78 3.02
CA SER A 37 -12.74 -10.82 2.42
C SER A 37 -12.73 -10.25 0.99
N VAL A 38 -11.54 -9.93 0.47
CA VAL A 38 -11.36 -9.56 -0.95
C VAL A 38 -11.83 -10.71 -1.86
N ARG A 39 -11.61 -11.96 -1.45
CA ARG A 39 -12.04 -13.15 -2.19
C ARG A 39 -13.56 -13.17 -2.39
N ASP A 40 -14.32 -12.89 -1.33
CA ASP A 40 -15.78 -13.01 -1.30
C ASP A 40 -16.52 -11.77 -1.84
N LEU A 41 -15.79 -10.68 -2.08
CA LEU A 41 -16.34 -9.48 -2.70
C LEU A 41 -16.71 -9.75 -4.16
N THR A 42 -17.89 -9.29 -4.58
CA THR A 42 -18.32 -9.36 -5.99
C THR A 42 -18.57 -7.98 -6.58
N MET A 43 -18.36 -7.84 -7.90
CA MET A 43 -18.64 -6.59 -8.62
C MET A 43 -20.14 -6.24 -8.59
N GLU A 44 -20.99 -7.25 -8.56
CA GLU A 44 -22.45 -7.12 -8.45
C GLU A 44 -22.88 -6.44 -7.15
N GLU A 45 -22.33 -6.88 -6.03
CA GLU A 45 -22.64 -6.30 -4.72
C GLU A 45 -22.19 -4.84 -4.63
N VAL A 46 -21.01 -4.54 -5.18
CA VAL A 46 -20.52 -3.16 -5.25
C VAL A 46 -21.45 -2.31 -6.09
N ALA A 47 -21.83 -2.76 -7.29
CA ALA A 47 -22.74 -2.04 -8.17
C ALA A 47 -24.09 -1.75 -7.50
N LYS A 48 -24.68 -2.79 -6.88
CA LYS A 48 -25.95 -2.68 -6.14
C LYS A 48 -25.86 -1.68 -4.99
N ARG A 49 -24.79 -1.76 -4.19
CA ARG A 49 -24.60 -0.88 -3.01
C ARG A 49 -24.31 0.57 -3.43
N ALA A 50 -23.51 0.76 -4.46
CA ALA A 50 -23.19 2.08 -5.01
C ALA A 50 -24.30 2.69 -5.85
N LYS A 51 -25.38 1.91 -6.12
CA LYS A 51 -26.51 2.28 -7.01
C LYS A 51 -26.05 2.67 -8.43
N VAL A 52 -25.08 1.95 -8.98
CA VAL A 52 -24.55 2.15 -10.33
C VAL A 52 -24.76 0.90 -11.19
N GLY A 53 -24.79 1.07 -12.50
CA GLY A 53 -24.84 -0.06 -13.42
C GLY A 53 -23.51 -0.84 -13.45
N LYS A 54 -23.57 -2.18 -13.59
CA LYS A 54 -22.36 -3.02 -13.79
C LYS A 54 -21.46 -2.52 -14.93
N PRO A 55 -21.97 -2.09 -16.11
CA PRO A 55 -21.13 -1.55 -17.17
C PRO A 55 -20.30 -0.36 -16.75
N THR A 56 -20.80 0.47 -15.82
CA THR A 56 -20.08 1.62 -15.27
C THR A 56 -18.86 1.17 -14.47
N LEU A 57 -19.00 0.12 -13.64
CA LEU A 57 -17.87 -0.43 -12.89
C LEU A 57 -16.81 -1.02 -13.82
N TYR A 58 -17.21 -1.91 -14.74
CA TYR A 58 -16.26 -2.57 -15.63
C TYR A 58 -15.56 -1.63 -16.61
N LYS A 59 -16.18 -0.48 -16.92
CA LYS A 59 -15.53 0.58 -17.71
C LYS A 59 -14.29 1.15 -17.02
N TRP A 60 -14.33 1.31 -15.70
CA TRP A 60 -13.26 1.93 -14.93
C TRP A 60 -12.33 0.90 -14.29
N TRP A 61 -12.87 -0.21 -13.83
CA TRP A 61 -12.13 -1.29 -13.16
C TRP A 61 -12.50 -2.64 -13.80
N PRO A 62 -11.63 -3.14 -14.69
CA PRO A 62 -11.90 -4.41 -15.39
C PRO A 62 -11.98 -5.63 -14.47
N THR A 63 -11.36 -5.55 -13.28
CA THR A 63 -11.33 -6.64 -12.32
C THR A 63 -11.67 -6.15 -10.91
N LYS A 64 -12.15 -7.05 -10.07
CA LYS A 64 -12.37 -6.84 -8.65
C LYS A 64 -11.10 -6.32 -7.95
N ALA A 65 -9.97 -6.92 -8.24
CA ALA A 65 -8.70 -6.54 -7.64
C ALA A 65 -8.26 -5.12 -8.03
N SER A 66 -8.47 -4.72 -9.30
CA SER A 66 -8.18 -3.35 -9.73
C SER A 66 -9.04 -2.31 -9.01
N LEU A 67 -10.31 -2.65 -8.73
CA LEU A 67 -11.23 -1.81 -7.97
C LEU A 67 -10.82 -1.71 -6.49
N VAL A 68 -10.52 -2.85 -5.86
CA VAL A 68 -10.07 -2.88 -4.44
C VAL A 68 -8.74 -2.11 -4.28
N LEU A 69 -7.81 -2.29 -5.20
CA LEU A 69 -6.54 -1.57 -5.19
C LEU A 69 -6.72 -0.05 -5.37
N ALA A 70 -7.66 0.38 -6.22
CA ALA A 70 -7.99 1.79 -6.37
C ALA A 70 -8.50 2.38 -5.05
N MET A 71 -9.47 1.71 -4.41
CA MET A 71 -9.99 2.11 -3.11
C MET A 71 -8.89 2.16 -2.04
N LEU A 72 -8.03 1.13 -1.98
CA LEU A 72 -6.90 1.09 -1.05
C LEU A 72 -5.98 2.31 -1.23
N CYS A 73 -5.57 2.60 -2.47
CA CYS A 73 -4.69 3.73 -2.76
C CYS A 73 -5.34 5.08 -2.41
N GLU A 74 -6.62 5.27 -2.69
CA GLU A 74 -7.31 6.53 -2.41
C GLU A 74 -7.53 6.77 -0.92
N ARG A 75 -7.88 5.72 -0.16
CA ARG A 75 -8.20 5.82 1.27
C ARG A 75 -6.99 5.79 2.18
N MET A 76 -5.90 5.12 1.73
CA MET A 76 -4.73 4.89 2.58
C MET A 76 -3.51 5.72 2.20
N ALA A 77 -3.38 6.11 0.92
CA ALA A 77 -2.20 6.87 0.48
C ALA A 77 -1.97 8.14 1.31
N PRO A 78 -2.99 8.97 1.60
CA PRO A 78 -2.80 10.21 2.35
C PRO A 78 -2.23 10.00 3.76
N ASN A 79 -2.59 8.89 4.42
CA ASN A 79 -2.15 8.60 5.78
C ASN A 79 -0.71 8.05 5.87
N LEU A 80 -0.11 7.69 4.74
CA LEU A 80 1.24 7.14 4.64
C LEU A 80 2.23 8.11 3.99
N GLU A 81 1.76 9.33 3.64
CA GLU A 81 2.57 10.36 3.00
C GLU A 81 3.53 11.05 3.97
N LYS A 82 4.52 11.70 3.38
CA LYS A 82 5.78 12.16 3.92
C LYS A 82 5.66 13.42 4.80
N PRO A 83 6.31 13.48 5.97
CA PRO A 83 6.72 14.75 6.55
C PRO A 83 7.98 15.27 5.85
N THR A 84 8.07 16.57 5.68
CA THR A 84 8.91 17.20 4.66
C THR A 84 10.39 17.32 5.01
N VAL A 85 10.80 17.20 6.30
CA VAL A 85 12.21 17.30 6.71
C VAL A 85 12.44 16.46 7.96
N LEU A 86 12.91 15.23 7.78
CA LEU A 86 13.35 14.35 8.88
C LEU A 86 14.69 13.74 8.52
N THR A 87 15.47 13.35 9.53
CA THR A 87 16.60 12.44 9.35
C THR A 87 16.15 11.14 8.72
N ALA A 88 17.06 10.41 8.09
CA ALA A 88 16.74 9.12 7.48
C ALA A 88 16.12 8.14 8.50
N GLU A 89 16.68 8.07 9.71
CA GLU A 89 16.16 7.24 10.79
C GLU A 89 14.77 7.67 11.24
N ALA A 90 14.53 8.96 11.47
CA ALA A 90 13.22 9.46 11.91
C ALA A 90 12.14 9.23 10.86
N SER A 91 12.47 9.40 9.57
CA SER A 91 11.57 9.08 8.45
C SER A 91 11.21 7.60 8.43
N LEU A 92 12.20 6.73 8.60
CA LEU A 92 12.01 5.29 8.63
C LEU A 92 11.12 4.84 9.79
N ARG A 93 11.39 5.32 11.02
CA ARG A 93 10.56 5.04 12.21
C ARG A 93 9.11 5.46 12.01
N LEU A 94 8.89 6.64 11.45
CA LEU A 94 7.54 7.12 11.16
C LEU A 94 6.81 6.24 10.14
N ARG A 95 7.49 5.83 9.05
CA ARG A 95 6.91 4.94 8.03
C ARG A 95 6.55 3.58 8.60
N VAL A 96 7.45 2.99 9.38
CA VAL A 96 7.22 1.70 10.04
C VAL A 96 6.04 1.77 11.00
N ARG A 97 5.98 2.80 11.86
CA ARG A 97 4.86 3.01 12.78
C ARG A 97 3.52 3.10 12.04
N ARG A 98 3.45 3.95 11.02
CA ARG A 98 2.22 4.12 10.22
C ARG A 98 1.79 2.85 9.52
N LEU A 99 2.74 2.07 9.01
CA LEU A 99 2.45 0.80 8.34
C LEU A 99 1.90 -0.23 9.33
N ILE A 100 2.50 -0.35 10.52
CA ILE A 100 2.02 -1.24 11.58
C ILE A 100 0.62 -0.85 12.03
N ASP A 101 0.37 0.44 12.25
CA ASP A 101 -0.97 0.95 12.61
C ASP A 101 -2.00 0.60 11.52
N ALA A 102 -1.65 0.81 10.26
CA ALA A 102 -2.50 0.47 9.14
C ALA A 102 -2.79 -1.05 9.06
N PHE A 103 -1.78 -1.88 9.26
CA PHE A 103 -1.93 -3.35 9.19
C PHE A 103 -2.70 -3.93 10.38
N ASN A 104 -2.65 -3.30 11.55
CA ASN A 104 -3.51 -3.66 12.69
C ASN A 104 -4.97 -3.20 12.52
N GLY A 105 -5.24 -2.33 11.57
CA GLY A 105 -6.59 -1.86 11.24
C GLY A 105 -7.28 -2.68 10.14
N PRO A 106 -8.46 -2.21 9.68
CA PRO A 106 -9.25 -2.89 8.65
C PRO A 106 -8.48 -3.12 7.33
N PHE A 107 -7.52 -2.26 7.05
CA PHE A 107 -6.72 -2.33 5.84
C PHE A 107 -5.76 -3.52 5.79
N GLY A 108 -5.31 -4.02 6.93
CA GLY A 108 -4.44 -5.20 6.98
C GLY A 108 -5.09 -6.37 6.25
N LYS A 109 -6.35 -6.67 6.55
CA LYS A 109 -7.10 -7.75 5.88
C LYS A 109 -7.20 -7.54 4.37
N ILE A 110 -7.39 -6.30 3.91
CA ILE A 110 -7.49 -5.95 2.49
C ILE A 110 -6.14 -6.15 1.79
N VAL A 111 -5.05 -5.68 2.41
CA VAL A 111 -3.69 -5.86 1.89
C VAL A 111 -3.32 -7.33 1.82
N ALA A 112 -3.56 -8.11 2.88
CA ALA A 112 -3.31 -9.55 2.88
C ALA A 112 -4.10 -10.26 1.76
N GLY A 113 -5.38 -9.90 1.58
CA GLY A 113 -6.22 -10.43 0.50
C GLY A 113 -5.69 -10.11 -0.90
N LEU A 114 -5.24 -8.87 -1.14
CA LEU A 114 -4.65 -8.48 -2.43
C LEU A 114 -3.31 -9.21 -2.68
N ILE A 115 -2.49 -9.40 -1.66
CA ILE A 115 -1.25 -10.19 -1.77
C ILE A 115 -1.57 -11.63 -2.12
N ALA A 116 -2.57 -12.24 -1.45
CA ALA A 116 -2.98 -13.62 -1.73
C ALA A 116 -3.50 -13.80 -3.17
N GLU A 117 -4.39 -12.92 -3.65
CA GLU A 117 -4.86 -12.92 -5.04
C GLU A 117 -3.69 -12.73 -6.03
N GLY A 118 -2.74 -11.87 -5.70
CA GLY A 118 -1.54 -11.62 -6.51
C GLY A 118 -0.60 -12.80 -6.65
N GLN A 119 -0.68 -13.82 -5.77
CA GLN A 119 0.12 -15.05 -5.95
C GLN A 119 -0.39 -15.89 -7.13
N SER A 120 -1.68 -15.84 -7.40
CA SER A 120 -2.31 -16.58 -8.50
C SER A 120 -2.41 -15.75 -9.79
N GLU A 121 -2.46 -14.41 -9.68
CA GLU A 121 -2.65 -13.51 -10.82
C GLU A 121 -1.51 -12.49 -10.94
N LEU A 122 -0.62 -12.70 -11.91
CA LEU A 122 0.53 -11.82 -12.16
C LEU A 122 0.14 -10.34 -12.36
N ALA A 123 -1.00 -10.10 -13.03
CA ALA A 123 -1.47 -8.74 -13.28
C ALA A 123 -1.85 -8.00 -11.99
N ILE A 124 -2.42 -8.71 -11.01
CA ILE A 124 -2.75 -8.14 -9.68
C ILE A 124 -1.47 -7.85 -8.92
N ARG A 125 -0.53 -8.79 -8.90
CA ARG A 125 0.78 -8.63 -8.24
C ARG A 125 1.52 -7.41 -8.80
N GLN A 126 1.57 -7.27 -10.12
CA GLN A 126 2.22 -6.14 -10.78
C GLN A 126 1.53 -4.82 -10.43
N ALA A 127 0.19 -4.77 -10.52
CA ALA A 127 -0.57 -3.57 -10.19
C ALA A 127 -0.43 -3.18 -8.71
N PHE A 128 -0.39 -4.15 -7.80
CA PHE A 128 -0.15 -3.91 -6.37
C PHE A 128 1.25 -3.36 -6.13
N PHE A 129 2.26 -3.94 -6.80
CA PHE A 129 3.62 -3.40 -6.73
C PHE A 129 3.67 -1.96 -7.27
N ASP A 130 3.21 -1.72 -8.49
CA ASP A 130 3.35 -0.42 -9.18
C ASP A 130 2.61 0.72 -8.45
N ARG A 131 1.47 0.42 -7.83
CA ARG A 131 0.61 1.45 -7.24
C ARG A 131 0.70 1.55 -5.72
N TRP A 132 1.12 0.48 -5.05
CA TRP A 132 1.19 0.43 -3.59
C TRP A 132 2.61 0.31 -3.06
N VAL A 133 3.33 -0.75 -3.40
CA VAL A 133 4.65 -1.05 -2.83
C VAL A 133 5.73 -0.15 -3.42
N GLY A 134 5.84 -0.09 -4.74
CA GLY A 134 6.92 0.57 -5.47
C GLY A 134 7.11 2.04 -5.11
N PRO A 135 6.07 2.89 -5.11
CA PRO A 135 6.20 4.30 -4.73
C PRO A 135 6.69 4.50 -3.28
N ARG A 136 6.25 3.65 -2.35
CA ARG A 136 6.66 3.71 -0.93
C ARG A 136 8.09 3.24 -0.73
N ARG A 137 8.44 2.15 -1.42
CA ARG A 137 9.81 1.63 -1.46
C ARG A 137 10.77 2.69 -2.00
N ALA A 138 10.48 3.27 -3.15
CA ALA A 138 11.29 4.31 -3.77
C ALA A 138 11.47 5.53 -2.85
N ALA A 139 10.39 5.97 -2.18
CA ALA A 139 10.46 7.08 -1.23
C ALA A 139 11.33 6.75 -0.01
N THR A 140 11.29 5.52 0.51
CA THR A 140 12.13 5.10 1.64
C THR A 140 13.59 5.03 1.22
N ILE A 141 13.89 4.43 0.08
CA ILE A 141 15.25 4.34 -0.47
C ILE A 141 15.84 5.73 -0.69
N ALA A 142 15.06 6.67 -1.23
CA ALA A 142 15.49 8.05 -1.41
C ALA A 142 15.82 8.74 -0.08
N ASP A 143 15.04 8.49 0.98
CA ASP A 143 15.32 9.03 2.32
C ASP A 143 16.60 8.42 2.91
N LEU A 144 16.82 7.11 2.78
CA LEU A 144 18.04 6.42 3.22
C LEU A 144 19.27 6.91 2.45
N GLN A 145 19.15 7.06 1.12
CA GLN A 145 20.23 7.59 0.29
C GLN A 145 20.59 9.03 0.68
N ARG A 146 19.60 9.86 0.98
CA ARG A 146 19.83 11.21 1.50
C ARG A 146 20.58 11.20 2.83
N GLY A 147 20.18 10.32 3.76
CA GLY A 147 20.87 10.14 5.05
C GLY A 147 22.32 9.67 4.88
N LYS A 148 22.57 8.76 3.94
CA LYS A 148 23.93 8.34 3.56
C LYS A 148 24.77 9.51 3.04
N ASN A 149 24.21 10.30 2.14
CA ASN A 149 24.90 11.48 1.58
C ASN A 149 25.14 12.59 2.62
N ALA A 150 24.29 12.67 3.64
CA ALA A 150 24.43 13.63 4.75
C ALA A 150 25.34 13.13 5.88
N GLY A 151 25.88 11.93 5.79
CA GLY A 151 26.71 11.33 6.85
C GLY A 151 25.92 10.84 8.08
N GLU A 152 24.59 10.73 7.99
CA GLU A 152 23.76 10.10 9.03
C GLU A 152 23.94 8.58 9.04
N LEU A 153 24.20 8.01 7.87
CA LEU A 153 24.43 6.60 7.65
C LEU A 153 25.81 6.38 7.03
N ARG A 154 26.43 5.26 7.35
CA ARG A 154 27.72 4.85 6.84
C ARG A 154 27.72 4.81 5.29
N SER A 155 28.87 5.08 4.70
CA SER A 155 29.05 5.10 3.23
C SER A 155 28.86 3.74 2.56
N ASP A 156 29.05 2.63 3.30
CA ASP A 156 28.86 1.26 2.84
C ASP A 156 27.42 0.74 3.03
N THR A 157 26.49 1.57 3.55
CA THR A 157 25.08 1.20 3.65
C THR A 157 24.46 1.03 2.27
N GLU A 158 23.77 -0.09 2.05
CA GLU A 158 22.98 -0.36 0.85
C GLU A 158 21.50 -0.08 1.13
N PRO A 159 20.93 1.06 0.66
CA PRO A 159 19.56 1.49 1.00
C PRO A 159 18.47 0.47 0.62
N ASP A 160 18.64 -0.24 -0.50
CA ASP A 160 17.72 -1.27 -0.96
C ASP A 160 17.67 -2.44 0.02
N LEU A 161 18.83 -2.96 0.42
CA LEU A 161 18.92 -4.09 1.35
C LEU A 161 18.40 -3.71 2.75
N LEU A 162 18.73 -2.51 3.22
CA LEU A 162 18.22 -2.04 4.50
C LEU A 162 16.69 -1.87 4.50
N ASN A 163 16.14 -1.34 3.40
CA ASN A 163 14.69 -1.30 3.19
C ASN A 163 14.09 -2.71 3.26
N ASP A 164 14.65 -3.67 2.53
CA ASP A 164 14.12 -5.02 2.46
C ASP A 164 14.24 -5.79 3.77
N ALA A 165 15.32 -5.60 4.53
CA ALA A 165 15.48 -6.16 5.87
C ALA A 165 14.37 -5.71 6.83
N ILE A 166 13.99 -4.44 6.78
CA ILE A 166 12.98 -3.87 7.68
C ILE A 166 11.56 -4.21 7.21
N PHE A 167 11.22 -3.85 5.98
CA PHE A 167 9.85 -4.06 5.49
C PHE A 167 9.54 -5.53 5.21
N GLY A 168 10.53 -6.32 4.82
CA GLY A 168 10.41 -7.78 4.71
C GLY A 168 10.04 -8.42 6.04
N ALA A 169 10.68 -8.05 7.13
CA ALA A 169 10.35 -8.54 8.47
C ALA A 169 8.92 -8.14 8.93
N ILE A 170 8.47 -6.92 8.56
CA ILE A 170 7.11 -6.45 8.85
C ILE A 170 6.08 -7.29 8.07
N TYR A 171 6.26 -7.44 6.76
CA TYR A 171 5.37 -8.25 5.93
C TYR A 171 5.37 -9.73 6.33
N TYR A 172 6.54 -10.29 6.68
CA TYR A 172 6.66 -11.65 7.19
C TYR A 172 5.80 -11.85 8.44
N ARG A 173 5.96 -10.99 9.47
CA ARG A 173 5.14 -11.08 10.69
C ARG A 173 3.65 -10.89 10.41
N PHE A 174 3.33 -9.89 9.61
CA PHE A 174 1.96 -9.55 9.27
C PHE A 174 1.25 -10.71 8.55
N LEU A 175 1.85 -11.27 7.51
CA LEU A 175 1.24 -12.32 6.69
C LEU A 175 1.14 -13.67 7.42
N LEU A 176 2.08 -13.96 8.33
CA LEU A 176 2.06 -15.19 9.13
C LEU A 176 1.35 -15.03 10.48
N GLY A 177 0.83 -13.85 10.80
CA GLY A 177 0.13 -13.60 12.07
C GLY A 177 1.02 -13.72 13.31
N LEU A 178 2.32 -13.45 13.19
CA LEU A 178 3.25 -13.57 14.32
C LEU A 178 3.08 -12.42 15.31
N SER A 179 2.87 -12.75 16.58
CA SER A 179 2.76 -11.78 17.68
C SER A 179 4.08 -11.62 18.45
N PRO A 180 4.31 -10.47 19.09
CA PRO A 180 3.51 -9.25 19.03
C PRO A 180 3.75 -8.48 17.72
N PHE A 181 2.68 -7.88 17.15
CA PHE A 181 2.77 -6.97 16.01
C PHE A 181 2.36 -5.56 16.45
N THR A 182 3.27 -4.88 17.14
CA THR A 182 3.02 -3.63 17.86
C THR A 182 3.95 -2.51 17.37
N ARG A 183 3.65 -1.26 17.72
CA ARG A 183 4.56 -0.13 17.49
C ARG A 183 5.94 -0.39 18.13
N ARG A 184 5.97 -0.97 19.34
CA ARG A 184 7.22 -1.32 20.03
C ARG A 184 8.06 -2.30 19.19
N PHE A 185 7.44 -3.33 18.63
CA PHE A 185 8.15 -4.22 17.70
C PHE A 185 8.75 -3.44 16.52
N GLY A 186 8.00 -2.50 15.94
CA GLY A 186 8.51 -1.68 14.83
C GLY A 186 9.70 -0.79 15.23
N GLU A 187 9.65 -0.17 16.40
CA GLU A 187 10.76 0.64 16.94
C GLU A 187 12.02 -0.22 17.19
N GLU A 188 11.86 -1.39 17.80
CA GLU A 188 12.94 -2.34 18.06
C GLU A 188 13.54 -2.88 16.75
N LEU A 189 12.71 -3.18 15.76
CA LEU A 189 13.15 -3.64 14.44
C LEU A 189 14.00 -2.58 13.74
N VAL A 190 13.55 -1.32 13.71
CA VAL A 190 14.33 -0.23 13.12
C VAL A 190 15.64 -0.03 13.88
N GLU A 191 15.59 -0.02 15.20
CA GLU A 191 16.80 0.13 16.03
C GLU A 191 17.84 -0.97 15.74
N GLN A 192 17.41 -2.22 15.67
CA GLN A 192 18.30 -3.34 15.36
C GLN A 192 18.87 -3.25 13.94
N ALA A 193 18.02 -2.92 12.96
CA ALA A 193 18.44 -2.84 11.56
C ALA A 193 19.41 -1.68 11.32
N ILE A 194 19.19 -0.50 11.95
CA ILE A 194 19.97 0.70 11.66
C ILE A 194 21.24 0.80 12.50
N ARG A 195 21.33 0.07 13.63
CA ARG A 195 22.46 0.16 14.58
C ARG A 195 23.81 -0.04 13.91
N GLY A 196 23.94 -1.01 13.01
CA GLY A 196 25.18 -1.30 12.28
C GLY A 196 25.48 -0.33 11.13
N HIS A 197 24.56 0.58 10.83
CA HIS A 197 24.61 1.50 9.69
C HIS A 197 24.74 2.97 10.10
N ARG A 198 24.69 3.31 11.39
CA ARG A 198 24.96 4.68 11.87
C ARG A 198 26.44 5.03 11.66
N SER A 199 26.71 6.27 11.27
CA SER A 199 28.06 6.83 11.14
C SER A 199 28.66 7.11 12.50
#